data_92a41a62d6bd3d4de3c91dd903e256ab
#
_entry.id   92a41a62d6bd3d4de3c91dd903e256ab
#
_cell.length_a   1.000
_cell.length_b   1.000
_cell.length_c   1.000
_cell.angle_alpha   90.00
_cell.angle_beta   90.00
_cell.angle_gamma   90.00
#
_symmetry.space_group_name_H-M   'P 1'
#
loop_
_entity.id
_entity.type
_entity.pdbx_description
1 polymer ?
#
loop_
_entity_poly.entity_id
_entity_poly.type
_entity_poly.pdbx_seq_one_letter_code
_entity_poly.pdbx_strand_id
1 'polypeptide(L)'
;MIGETSRADSLTAPQFAEYHCQRVQYTTGDVQWVPGTASFLSAGTKPNDEGIVQIYQLRDSRCHLVSSHSVPNGITCSTFVRDTHVALGDSDGFLSIFDVERFDQPLFRVRAHAREGGRKCRVGAIDCVGGTMEGVGALEIVTGGSDGCVRVWDPRTRSPVLCLEPEDAKQRRDCWTVAFGGATSASERVLAAGFDNGDVKLACLRTSKLVWHSNARNGVCKVQFDRKDTALNKLLVTTLESRIRVYDLRTLHQQEGFAYTLWKAHSGTVWTAAHLPQNRDIFATCGGNGELTIYKYKYPRERVIKDKQTGEKRGVPGTLQPVAGKADVAQQPIRSFAWHRDKCGLAVVASFDQTLRVLIVTRLSNL
;
A
#
# COMPACT_ATOMS: atom_id res chain seq x y z
N MET A 1 -0.96 -21.04 25.65
CA MET A 1 -1.93 -22.13 25.42
C MET A 1 -2.75 -21.71 24.20
N ILE A 2 -2.47 -22.32 23.06
CA ILE A 2 -3.26 -22.15 21.83
C ILE A 2 -4.41 -23.14 21.99
N GLY A 3 -5.64 -22.62 22.19
CA GLY A 3 -6.82 -23.44 22.35
C GLY A 3 -7.08 -24.29 21.10
N GLU A 4 -7.41 -25.53 21.28
CA GLU A 4 -7.87 -26.49 20.28
C GLU A 4 -9.08 -25.90 19.54
N THR A 5 -8.87 -25.44 18.30
CA THR A 5 -9.97 -25.12 17.39
C THR A 5 -10.67 -26.43 17.02
N SER A 6 -11.98 -26.49 17.19
CA SER A 6 -12.78 -27.69 16.90
C SER A 6 -12.64 -28.05 15.42
N ARG A 7 -12.69 -29.34 15.06
CA ARG A 7 -12.61 -29.86 13.69
C ARG A 7 -13.63 -29.22 12.72
N ALA A 8 -14.75 -28.71 13.23
CA ALA A 8 -15.77 -28.02 12.44
C ALA A 8 -15.31 -26.62 11.97
N ASP A 9 -14.51 -25.89 12.79
CA ASP A 9 -13.98 -24.57 12.43
C ASP A 9 -12.90 -24.66 11.33
N SER A 10 -12.18 -25.78 11.24
CA SER A 10 -11.15 -25.97 10.21
C SER A 10 -11.71 -26.12 8.79
N LEU A 11 -12.95 -26.56 8.64
CA LEU A 11 -13.62 -26.76 7.35
C LEU A 11 -14.15 -25.45 6.74
N THR A 12 -14.35 -24.41 7.56
CA THR A 12 -14.89 -23.09 7.13
C THR A 12 -13.83 -22.01 7.05
N ALA A 13 -12.68 -22.16 7.70
CA ALA A 13 -11.60 -21.19 7.71
C ALA A 13 -10.96 -21.02 6.33
N PRO A 14 -10.48 -19.81 5.98
CA PRO A 14 -9.69 -19.57 4.78
C PRO A 14 -8.44 -20.44 4.73
N GLN A 15 -8.10 -20.94 3.55
CA GLN A 15 -6.91 -21.77 3.34
C GLN A 15 -6.00 -21.14 2.28
N PHE A 16 -4.69 -21.27 2.48
CA PHE A 16 -3.68 -20.79 1.56
C PHE A 16 -3.20 -21.94 0.66
N ALA A 17 -3.26 -21.74 -0.63
CA ALA A 17 -2.62 -22.58 -1.62
C ALA A 17 -1.57 -21.78 -2.40
N GLU A 18 -0.34 -22.27 -2.49
CA GLU A 18 0.65 -21.72 -3.40
C GLU A 18 0.36 -22.26 -4.80
N TYR A 19 -0.02 -21.36 -5.71
CA TYR A 19 -0.26 -21.71 -7.10
C TYR A 19 1.03 -21.79 -7.89
N HIS A 20 1.98 -20.87 -7.63
CA HIS A 20 3.26 -20.80 -8.33
C HIS A 20 4.31 -20.08 -7.48
N CYS A 21 5.56 -20.52 -7.60
CA CYS A 21 6.71 -19.85 -7.02
C CYS A 21 7.80 -19.72 -8.10
N GLN A 22 8.23 -18.50 -8.38
CA GLN A 22 9.26 -18.17 -9.37
C GLN A 22 10.43 -17.47 -8.69
N ARG A 23 11.66 -17.99 -8.88
CA ARG A 23 12.88 -17.26 -8.51
C ARG A 23 13.24 -16.23 -9.58
N VAL A 24 13.68 -15.07 -9.13
CA VAL A 24 14.16 -13.97 -9.98
C VAL A 24 15.60 -13.61 -9.62
N GLN A 25 16.33 -12.97 -10.54
CA GLN A 25 17.74 -12.61 -10.38
C GLN A 25 17.93 -11.12 -10.07
N TYR A 26 17.01 -10.56 -9.30
CA TYR A 26 17.04 -9.15 -8.89
C TYR A 26 16.35 -8.98 -7.53
N THR A 27 16.69 -7.91 -6.83
CA THR A 27 15.98 -7.54 -5.61
C THR A 27 14.61 -7.01 -5.96
N THR A 28 13.57 -7.66 -5.49
CA THR A 28 12.18 -7.27 -5.75
C THR A 28 11.84 -5.96 -5.02
N GLY A 29 11.36 -4.98 -5.76
CA GLY A 29 10.87 -3.69 -5.24
C GLY A 29 9.37 -3.68 -5.02
N ASP A 30 8.62 -4.09 -6.04
CA ASP A 30 7.16 -4.06 -6.03
C ASP A 30 6.53 -5.09 -6.98
N VAL A 31 5.28 -5.48 -6.69
CA VAL A 31 4.43 -6.31 -7.55
C VAL A 31 3.03 -5.73 -7.64
N GLN A 32 2.45 -5.75 -8.84
CA GLN A 32 1.10 -5.25 -9.11
C GLN A 32 0.41 -6.14 -10.15
N TRP A 33 -0.89 -6.40 -9.97
CA TRP A 33 -1.69 -7.02 -11.04
C TRP A 33 -1.93 -6.01 -12.17
N VAL A 34 -1.80 -6.48 -13.41
CA VAL A 34 -2.21 -5.69 -14.59
C VAL A 34 -3.73 -5.66 -14.61
N PRO A 35 -4.37 -4.48 -14.55
CA PRO A 35 -5.82 -4.37 -14.43
C PRO A 35 -6.58 -5.17 -15.49
N GLY A 36 -7.65 -5.85 -15.10
CA GLY A 36 -8.54 -6.59 -16.00
C GLY A 36 -7.93 -7.86 -16.62
N THR A 37 -6.71 -8.28 -16.22
CA THR A 37 -6.01 -9.42 -16.82
C THR A 37 -5.54 -10.42 -15.75
N ALA A 38 -5.13 -11.60 -16.19
CA ALA A 38 -4.45 -12.58 -15.35
C ALA A 38 -2.92 -12.42 -15.39
N SER A 39 -2.44 -11.21 -15.62
CA SER A 39 -1.02 -10.88 -15.66
C SER A 39 -0.64 -10.02 -14.47
N PHE A 40 0.62 -10.12 -14.04
CA PHE A 40 1.17 -9.23 -13.03
C PHE A 40 2.53 -8.69 -13.44
N LEU A 41 2.81 -7.49 -13.00
CA LEU A 41 4.09 -6.81 -13.13
C LEU A 41 4.91 -7.07 -11.87
N SER A 42 6.19 -7.39 -12.02
CA SER A 42 7.20 -7.34 -10.97
C SER A 42 8.29 -6.36 -11.36
N ALA A 43 8.64 -5.47 -10.46
CA ALA A 43 9.69 -4.48 -10.67
C ALA A 43 10.72 -4.54 -9.53
N GLY A 44 11.97 -4.17 -9.85
CA GLY A 44 13.03 -4.21 -8.85
C GLY A 44 14.37 -3.69 -9.36
N THR A 45 15.44 -4.11 -8.66
CA THR A 45 16.81 -3.63 -8.91
C THR A 45 17.73 -4.82 -9.17
N LYS A 46 18.45 -4.76 -10.28
CA LYS A 46 19.50 -5.73 -10.62
C LYS A 46 20.76 -5.50 -9.78
N PRO A 47 21.70 -6.46 -9.73
CA PRO A 47 22.97 -6.30 -9.01
C PRO A 47 23.84 -5.11 -9.46
N ASN A 48 23.66 -4.63 -10.69
CA ASN A 48 24.37 -3.47 -11.27
C ASN A 48 23.64 -2.13 -11.06
N ASP A 49 22.68 -2.07 -10.11
CA ASP A 49 21.82 -0.92 -9.81
C ASP A 49 20.84 -0.51 -10.92
N GLU A 50 20.82 -1.19 -12.06
CA GLU A 50 19.77 -0.99 -13.07
C GLU A 50 18.43 -1.49 -12.57
N GLY A 51 17.37 -0.83 -12.99
CA GLY A 51 16.00 -1.30 -12.79
C GLY A 51 15.62 -2.39 -13.78
N ILE A 52 14.71 -3.23 -13.35
CA ILE A 52 14.08 -4.25 -14.18
C ILE A 52 12.58 -4.24 -13.94
N VAL A 53 11.83 -4.42 -15.04
CA VAL A 53 10.38 -4.61 -15.01
C VAL A 53 10.07 -5.86 -15.83
N GLN A 54 9.37 -6.78 -15.21
CA GLN A 54 8.97 -8.05 -15.84
C GLN A 54 7.46 -8.22 -15.75
N ILE A 55 6.85 -8.70 -16.82
CA ILE A 55 5.43 -9.02 -16.88
C ILE A 55 5.28 -10.52 -17.00
N TYR A 56 4.50 -11.06 -16.09
CA TYR A 56 4.16 -12.47 -16.03
C TYR A 56 2.67 -12.66 -16.32
N GLN A 57 2.32 -13.76 -16.99
CA GLN A 57 0.95 -14.14 -17.28
C GLN A 57 0.64 -15.53 -16.73
N LEU A 58 -0.48 -15.65 -16.04
CA LEU A 58 -1.03 -16.94 -15.62
C LEU A 58 -1.85 -17.53 -16.75
N ARG A 59 -1.35 -18.62 -17.30
CA ARG A 59 -2.00 -19.34 -18.41
C ARG A 59 -1.70 -20.82 -18.31
N ASP A 60 -2.67 -21.68 -18.66
CA ASP A 60 -2.52 -23.14 -18.72
C ASP A 60 -1.92 -23.74 -17.42
N SER A 61 -2.43 -23.26 -16.26
CA SER A 61 -1.96 -23.62 -14.91
C SER A 61 -0.46 -23.34 -14.65
N ARG A 62 0.15 -22.45 -15.43
CA ARG A 62 1.55 -22.03 -15.30
C ARG A 62 1.66 -20.51 -15.27
N CYS A 63 2.83 -20.05 -14.82
CA CYS A 63 3.21 -18.65 -14.86
C CYS A 63 4.29 -18.47 -15.94
N HIS A 64 4.01 -17.65 -16.93
CA HIS A 64 4.90 -17.40 -18.07
C HIS A 64 5.45 -15.99 -18.00
N LEU A 65 6.77 -15.82 -18.18
CA LEU A 65 7.38 -14.52 -18.42
C LEU A 65 7.01 -14.07 -19.83
N VAL A 66 6.25 -12.98 -19.93
CA VAL A 66 5.80 -12.40 -21.21
C VAL A 66 6.80 -11.38 -21.74
N SER A 67 7.27 -10.48 -20.87
CA SER A 67 8.23 -9.45 -21.25
C SER A 67 9.18 -9.09 -20.10
N SER A 68 10.37 -8.60 -20.46
CA SER A 68 11.40 -8.17 -19.52
C SER A 68 12.12 -6.96 -20.06
N HIS A 69 12.07 -5.85 -19.31
CA HIS A 69 12.61 -4.55 -19.71
C HIS A 69 13.58 -4.01 -18.67
N SER A 70 14.72 -3.49 -19.14
CA SER A 70 15.67 -2.80 -18.28
C SER A 70 15.42 -1.30 -18.31
N VAL A 71 15.53 -0.66 -17.16
CA VAL A 71 15.45 0.78 -17.01
C VAL A 71 16.70 1.30 -16.29
N PRO A 72 17.08 2.58 -16.45
CA PRO A 72 18.37 3.07 -15.96
C PRO A 72 18.59 2.93 -14.46
N ASN A 73 17.54 3.07 -13.64
CA ASN A 73 17.64 3.09 -12.18
C ASN A 73 16.76 2.01 -11.55
N GLY A 74 17.18 1.45 -10.43
CA GLY A 74 16.41 0.45 -9.66
C GLY A 74 15.01 0.96 -9.29
N ILE A 75 13.99 0.13 -9.51
CA ILE A 75 12.60 0.47 -9.22
C ILE A 75 12.26 0.14 -7.77
N THR A 76 11.71 1.11 -7.07
CA THR A 76 11.38 1.05 -5.64
C THR A 76 9.89 0.84 -5.36
N CYS A 77 9.04 1.38 -6.22
CA CYS A 77 7.58 1.32 -6.11
C CYS A 77 6.91 1.49 -7.48
N SER A 78 5.68 0.99 -7.60
CA SER A 78 4.90 1.06 -8.83
C SER A 78 3.41 1.21 -8.54
N THR A 79 2.65 1.73 -9.50
CA THR A 79 1.19 1.73 -9.48
C THR A 79 0.65 1.83 -10.91
N PHE A 80 -0.42 1.11 -11.23
CA PHE A 80 -1.10 1.30 -12.50
C PHE A 80 -1.91 2.60 -12.47
N VAL A 81 -1.77 3.41 -13.52
CA VAL A 81 -2.48 4.69 -13.69
C VAL A 81 -3.57 4.61 -14.76
N ARG A 82 -3.50 3.56 -15.58
CA ARG A 82 -4.51 3.09 -16.56
C ARG A 82 -4.30 1.59 -16.76
N ASP A 83 -5.19 0.96 -17.51
CA ASP A 83 -5.16 -0.49 -17.75
C ASP A 83 -3.80 -0.98 -18.30
N THR A 84 -3.18 -0.21 -19.19
CA THR A 84 -1.87 -0.52 -19.79
C THR A 84 -0.74 0.42 -19.35
N HIS A 85 -1.02 1.47 -18.57
CA HIS A 85 0.01 2.42 -18.15
C HIS A 85 0.40 2.22 -16.69
N VAL A 86 1.69 2.05 -16.45
CA VAL A 86 2.27 1.92 -15.10
C VAL A 86 3.15 3.13 -14.78
N ALA A 87 2.96 3.71 -13.60
CA ALA A 87 3.86 4.69 -13.02
C ALA A 87 4.88 3.98 -12.13
N LEU A 88 6.14 4.31 -12.31
CA LEU A 88 7.30 3.75 -11.62
C LEU A 88 8.03 4.85 -10.87
N GLY A 89 8.35 4.59 -9.60
CA GLY A 89 9.27 5.39 -8.81
C GLY A 89 10.63 4.71 -8.71
N ASP A 90 11.71 5.45 -8.92
CA ASP A 90 13.05 4.89 -8.96
C ASP A 90 13.98 5.36 -7.82
N SER A 91 15.14 4.72 -7.72
CA SER A 91 16.16 4.99 -6.71
C SER A 91 16.84 6.35 -6.84
N ASP A 92 16.70 7.03 -7.98
CA ASP A 92 17.30 8.34 -8.28
C ASP A 92 16.29 9.49 -8.21
N GLY A 93 15.04 9.18 -7.80
CA GLY A 93 13.99 10.17 -7.58
C GLY A 93 13.16 10.51 -8.78
N PHE A 94 13.22 9.72 -9.85
CA PHE A 94 12.36 9.94 -11.00
C PHE A 94 11.01 9.22 -10.84
N LEU A 95 9.96 9.91 -11.26
CA LEU A 95 8.66 9.37 -11.59
C LEU A 95 8.59 9.21 -13.10
N SER A 96 8.32 7.99 -13.56
CA SER A 96 8.19 7.69 -14.99
C SER A 96 6.90 6.90 -15.23
N ILE A 97 6.19 7.21 -16.31
CA ILE A 97 5.00 6.44 -16.73
C ILE A 97 5.34 5.74 -18.03
N PHE A 98 5.11 4.45 -18.09
CA PHE A 98 5.31 3.61 -19.27
C PHE A 98 4.00 2.94 -19.69
N ASP A 99 3.88 2.68 -20.98
CA ASP A 99 2.91 1.74 -21.50
C ASP A 99 3.53 0.33 -21.42
N VAL A 100 2.85 -0.60 -20.74
CA VAL A 100 3.36 -1.98 -20.57
C VAL A 100 3.42 -2.76 -21.88
N GLU A 101 2.69 -2.35 -22.91
CA GLU A 101 2.73 -2.92 -24.25
C GLU A 101 3.86 -2.34 -25.11
N ARG A 102 4.37 -1.14 -24.78
CA ARG A 102 5.42 -0.39 -25.52
C ARG A 102 6.40 0.24 -24.54
N PHE A 103 7.20 -0.58 -23.89
CA PHE A 103 8.11 -0.16 -22.82
C PHE A 103 9.39 0.54 -23.30
N ASP A 104 9.45 0.98 -24.56
CA ASP A 104 10.66 1.55 -25.17
C ASP A 104 11.02 2.93 -24.62
N GLN A 105 10.02 3.78 -24.45
CA GLN A 105 10.18 5.14 -23.94
C GLN A 105 9.10 5.51 -22.94
N PRO A 106 9.44 6.27 -21.89
CA PRO A 106 8.44 6.74 -20.95
C PRO A 106 7.53 7.79 -21.62
N LEU A 107 6.21 7.63 -21.43
CA LEU A 107 5.20 8.62 -21.84
C LEU A 107 5.32 9.91 -21.03
N PHE A 108 5.78 9.78 -19.79
CA PHE A 108 6.02 10.89 -18.87
C PHE A 108 7.24 10.55 -18.02
N ARG A 109 8.14 11.52 -17.82
CA ARG A 109 9.27 11.40 -16.92
C ARG A 109 9.59 12.75 -16.30
N VAL A 110 9.72 12.76 -14.96
CA VAL A 110 10.07 13.94 -14.19
C VAL A 110 10.93 13.54 -12.99
N ARG A 111 11.86 14.41 -12.59
CA ARG A 111 12.58 14.24 -11.32
C ARG A 111 11.65 14.66 -10.18
N ALA A 112 10.96 13.70 -9.62
CA ALA A 112 9.94 13.92 -8.59
C ALA A 112 10.56 14.30 -7.25
N HIS A 113 11.72 13.73 -6.91
CA HIS A 113 12.40 13.96 -5.64
C HIS A 113 13.89 14.21 -5.84
N ALA A 114 14.44 15.17 -5.09
CA ALA A 114 15.86 15.52 -5.11
C ALA A 114 16.28 16.08 -3.75
N ARG A 115 17.53 15.82 -3.38
CA ARG A 115 18.19 16.47 -2.23
C ARG A 115 19.21 17.50 -2.71
N GLU A 116 19.39 18.55 -1.94
CA GLU A 116 20.46 19.53 -2.18
C GLU A 116 21.84 18.85 -2.19
N GLY A 117 22.74 19.32 -3.03
CA GLY A 117 24.09 18.76 -3.17
C GLY A 117 24.18 17.47 -3.97
N GLY A 118 23.16 17.12 -4.79
CA GLY A 118 23.22 16.00 -5.73
C GLY A 118 23.18 14.60 -5.10
N ARG A 119 22.83 14.48 -3.83
CA ARG A 119 22.67 13.18 -3.18
C ARG A 119 21.49 12.42 -3.76
N LYS A 120 21.66 11.10 -3.97
CA LYS A 120 20.59 10.21 -4.41
C LYS A 120 19.37 10.36 -3.50
N CYS A 121 18.20 10.53 -4.10
CA CYS A 121 16.94 10.67 -3.40
C CYS A 121 15.92 9.75 -4.07
N ARG A 122 15.54 8.68 -3.39
CA ARG A 122 14.61 7.69 -3.94
C ARG A 122 13.16 8.17 -3.86
N VAL A 123 12.34 7.75 -4.78
CA VAL A 123 10.90 7.71 -4.61
C VAL A 123 10.58 6.54 -3.68
N GLY A 124 10.13 6.81 -2.46
CA GLY A 124 9.86 5.78 -1.45
C GLY A 124 8.53 5.07 -1.64
N ALA A 125 7.54 5.80 -2.14
CA ALA A 125 6.19 5.30 -2.36
C ALA A 125 5.47 6.08 -3.47
N ILE A 126 4.48 5.42 -4.06
CA ILE A 126 3.64 5.96 -5.12
C ILE A 126 2.21 5.43 -4.94
N ASP A 127 1.22 6.25 -5.28
CA ASP A 127 -0.18 5.88 -5.40
C ASP A 127 -0.88 6.75 -6.44
N CYS A 128 -2.03 6.33 -6.95
CA CYS A 128 -2.79 7.10 -7.92
C CYS A 128 -4.30 7.02 -7.69
N VAL A 129 -5.02 7.98 -8.27
CA VAL A 129 -6.48 8.07 -8.19
C VAL A 129 -7.05 8.79 -9.39
N GLY A 130 -8.28 8.47 -9.78
CA GLY A 130 -8.98 9.11 -10.87
C GLY A 130 -8.61 8.61 -12.26
N GLY A 131 -9.05 9.29 -13.30
CA GLY A 131 -8.92 8.83 -14.68
C GLY A 131 -9.82 7.62 -14.96
N THR A 132 -9.23 6.53 -15.47
CA THR A 132 -9.90 5.24 -15.67
C THR A 132 -9.73 4.28 -14.48
N MET A 133 -8.96 4.69 -13.49
CA MET A 133 -8.71 3.92 -12.27
C MET A 133 -9.78 4.20 -11.20
N GLU A 134 -9.49 3.85 -9.96
CA GLU A 134 -10.42 4.05 -8.84
C GLU A 134 -10.63 5.54 -8.52
N GLY A 135 -11.88 5.92 -8.30
CA GLY A 135 -12.29 7.27 -7.93
C GLY A 135 -12.70 8.16 -9.11
N VAL A 136 -13.30 9.29 -8.79
CA VAL A 136 -13.86 10.26 -9.76
C VAL A 136 -12.89 11.40 -10.00
N GLY A 137 -12.87 11.93 -11.23
CA GLY A 137 -12.12 13.12 -11.63
C GLY A 137 -10.83 12.82 -12.38
N ALA A 138 -9.99 13.84 -12.57
CA ALA A 138 -8.73 13.71 -13.30
C ALA A 138 -7.76 12.75 -12.60
N LEU A 139 -6.89 12.12 -13.40
CA LEU A 139 -5.80 11.31 -12.88
C LEU A 139 -4.82 12.19 -12.09
N GLU A 140 -4.58 11.79 -10.86
CA GLU A 140 -3.53 12.35 -9.99
C GLU A 140 -2.65 11.22 -9.46
N ILE A 141 -1.35 11.50 -9.39
CA ILE A 141 -0.35 10.58 -8.86
C ILE A 141 0.29 11.24 -7.65
N VAL A 142 0.42 10.54 -6.53
CA VAL A 142 1.18 11.00 -5.37
C VAL A 142 2.49 10.24 -5.27
N THR A 143 3.55 10.94 -4.92
CA THR A 143 4.86 10.37 -4.61
C THR A 143 5.35 10.84 -3.26
N GLY A 144 5.95 9.95 -2.50
CA GLY A 144 6.70 10.25 -1.27
C GLY A 144 8.18 9.95 -1.48
N GLY A 145 9.05 10.85 -1.05
CA GLY A 145 10.49 10.73 -1.28
C GLY A 145 11.34 10.70 -0.02
N SER A 146 12.58 10.27 -0.19
CA SER A 146 13.57 10.33 0.88
C SER A 146 14.08 11.75 1.16
N ASP A 147 13.61 12.76 0.41
CA ASP A 147 13.75 14.18 0.73
C ASP A 147 12.75 14.69 1.77
N GLY A 148 11.85 13.81 2.24
CA GLY A 148 10.82 14.14 3.21
C GLY A 148 9.61 14.85 2.62
N CYS A 149 9.58 15.02 1.30
CA CYS A 149 8.49 15.69 0.61
C CYS A 149 7.45 14.69 0.10
N VAL A 150 6.21 15.16 0.02
CA VAL A 150 5.12 14.46 -0.66
C VAL A 150 4.61 15.36 -1.77
N ARG A 151 4.59 14.86 -3.00
CA ARG A 151 4.19 15.63 -4.17
C ARG A 151 3.05 14.96 -4.91
N VAL A 152 2.08 15.75 -5.34
CA VAL A 152 0.97 15.31 -6.18
C VAL A 152 1.19 15.83 -7.60
N TRP A 153 1.02 14.95 -8.57
CA TRP A 153 1.30 15.17 -10.00
C TRP A 153 0.04 15.00 -10.82
N ASP A 154 -0.18 15.90 -11.74
CA ASP A 154 -1.05 15.70 -12.89
C ASP A 154 -0.14 15.36 -14.09
N PRO A 155 -0.27 14.17 -14.71
CA PRO A 155 0.60 13.79 -15.83
C PRO A 155 0.53 14.72 -17.06
N ARG A 156 -0.47 15.59 -17.11
CA ARG A 156 -0.59 16.61 -18.17
C ARG A 156 0.38 17.79 -17.96
N THR A 157 0.90 17.92 -16.76
CA THR A 157 1.84 18.98 -16.37
C THR A 157 3.21 18.39 -16.03
N ARG A 158 4.27 19.20 -16.07
CA ARG A 158 5.61 18.76 -15.68
C ARG A 158 6.03 19.26 -14.29
N SER A 159 5.15 19.97 -13.61
CA SER A 159 5.33 20.46 -12.24
C SER A 159 4.30 19.83 -11.31
N PRO A 160 4.62 19.63 -10.03
CA PRO A 160 3.65 19.11 -9.08
C PRO A 160 2.52 20.11 -8.87
N VAL A 161 1.29 19.63 -8.75
CA VAL A 161 0.10 20.45 -8.45
C VAL A 161 -0.05 20.72 -6.95
N LEU A 162 0.58 19.90 -6.11
CA LEU A 162 0.68 20.08 -4.67
C LEU A 162 2.03 19.58 -4.18
N CYS A 163 2.65 20.32 -3.27
CA CYS A 163 3.85 19.91 -2.56
C CYS A 163 3.66 20.10 -1.06
N LEU A 164 3.83 19.03 -0.29
CA LEU A 164 3.91 19.07 1.17
C LEU A 164 5.38 18.88 1.54
N GLU A 165 6.00 19.95 1.98
CA GLU A 165 7.41 19.98 2.40
C GLU A 165 7.50 20.20 3.91
N PRO A 166 8.53 19.65 4.58
CA PRO A 166 8.81 20.00 5.97
C PRO A 166 9.23 21.49 6.05
N GLU A 167 8.73 22.19 7.06
CA GLU A 167 9.03 23.63 7.27
C GLU A 167 10.52 23.87 7.53
N ASP A 168 11.19 22.95 8.21
CA ASP A 168 12.63 23.00 8.48
C ASP A 168 13.35 21.81 7.82
N ALA A 169 14.38 22.13 7.04
CA ALA A 169 15.24 21.12 6.40
C ALA A 169 15.89 20.14 7.40
N LYS A 170 16.11 20.56 8.64
CA LYS A 170 16.66 19.70 9.72
C LYS A 170 15.64 18.69 10.25
N GLN A 171 14.35 18.94 10.05
CA GLN A 171 13.25 18.06 10.45
C GLN A 171 12.80 17.12 9.32
N ARG A 172 13.50 17.11 8.19
CA ARG A 172 13.20 16.20 7.07
C ARG A 172 13.28 14.76 7.53
N ARG A 173 12.24 14.01 7.24
CA ARG A 173 12.08 12.57 7.51
C ARG A 173 11.68 11.86 6.24
N ASP A 174 12.30 10.72 5.94
CA ASP A 174 11.99 9.96 4.75
C ASP A 174 10.50 9.59 4.73
N CYS A 175 9.79 9.97 3.66
CA CYS A 175 8.42 9.51 3.42
C CYS A 175 8.47 8.11 2.81
N TRP A 176 8.02 7.11 3.59
CA TRP A 176 8.09 5.71 3.20
C TRP A 176 6.82 5.19 2.53
N THR A 177 5.70 5.85 2.76
CA THR A 177 4.42 5.40 2.25
C THR A 177 3.45 6.54 2.05
N VAL A 178 2.66 6.45 0.98
CA VAL A 178 1.59 7.39 0.63
C VAL A 178 0.36 6.63 0.17
N ALA A 179 -0.81 7.21 0.35
CA ALA A 179 -2.07 6.67 -0.17
C ALA A 179 -3.10 7.78 -0.42
N PHE A 180 -3.86 7.66 -1.50
CA PHE A 180 -5.06 8.45 -1.74
C PHE A 180 -6.30 7.83 -1.10
N GLY A 181 -7.24 8.67 -0.69
CA GLY A 181 -8.57 8.29 -0.21
C GLY A 181 -9.62 9.36 -0.49
N GLY A 182 -10.90 9.05 -0.19
CA GLY A 182 -12.01 9.99 -0.36
C GLY A 182 -12.25 10.42 -1.80
N ALA A 183 -12.01 9.54 -2.76
CA ALA A 183 -12.10 9.84 -4.18
C ALA A 183 -13.52 9.68 -4.76
N THR A 184 -14.56 9.79 -3.94
CA THR A 184 -15.95 9.85 -4.36
C THR A 184 -16.29 11.12 -5.15
N SER A 185 -15.53 12.19 -4.89
CA SER A 185 -15.53 13.41 -5.69
C SER A 185 -14.12 14.02 -5.71
N ALA A 186 -13.81 14.82 -6.72
CA ALA A 186 -12.53 15.52 -6.79
C ALA A 186 -12.31 16.49 -5.60
N SER A 187 -13.39 17.00 -5.00
CA SER A 187 -13.34 17.94 -3.87
C SER A 187 -13.11 17.26 -2.51
N GLU A 188 -13.31 15.95 -2.40
CA GLU A 188 -13.18 15.20 -1.13
C GLU A 188 -11.88 14.41 -1.03
N ARG A 189 -11.03 14.48 -2.05
CA ARG A 189 -9.76 13.75 -2.08
C ARG A 189 -8.88 14.13 -0.92
N VAL A 190 -8.37 13.12 -0.25
CA VAL A 190 -7.39 13.23 0.83
C VAL A 190 -6.17 12.39 0.50
N LEU A 191 -5.08 12.76 1.13
CA LEU A 191 -3.79 12.11 1.03
C LEU A 191 -3.32 11.72 2.42
N ALA A 192 -2.95 10.47 2.62
CA ALA A 192 -2.23 10.00 3.79
C ALA A 192 -0.76 9.79 3.45
N ALA A 193 0.13 10.18 4.36
CA ALA A 193 1.58 9.95 4.26
C ALA A 193 2.14 9.42 5.58
N GLY A 194 3.06 8.47 5.50
CA GLY A 194 3.75 7.87 6.64
C GLY A 194 5.27 7.99 6.52
N PHE A 195 5.92 8.29 7.64
CA PHE A 195 7.33 8.66 7.70
C PHE A 195 8.15 7.70 8.57
N ASP A 196 9.48 7.74 8.39
CA ASP A 196 10.46 6.92 9.11
C ASP A 196 10.47 7.15 10.62
N ASN A 197 10.08 8.36 11.08
CA ASN A 197 9.98 8.72 12.49
C ASN A 197 8.64 8.35 13.15
N GLY A 198 7.74 7.69 12.42
CA GLY A 198 6.41 7.29 12.90
C GLY A 198 5.30 8.30 12.64
N ASP A 199 5.58 9.44 12.06
CA ASP A 199 4.54 10.41 11.72
C ASP A 199 3.58 9.85 10.67
N VAL A 200 2.30 10.04 10.90
CA VAL A 200 1.20 9.82 9.95
C VAL A 200 0.49 11.14 9.76
N LYS A 201 0.47 11.62 8.53
CA LYS A 201 -0.15 12.90 8.17
C LYS A 201 -1.30 12.68 7.19
N LEU A 202 -2.42 13.38 7.42
CA LEU A 202 -3.57 13.38 6.52
C LEU A 202 -3.77 14.80 5.99
N ALA A 203 -3.77 14.98 4.69
CA ALA A 203 -3.94 16.27 4.02
C ALA A 203 -5.16 16.26 3.10
N CYS A 204 -5.89 17.38 3.06
CA CYS A 204 -6.98 17.61 2.12
C CYS A 204 -6.42 18.26 0.86
N LEU A 205 -6.63 17.65 -0.31
CA LEU A 205 -6.10 18.17 -1.58
C LEU A 205 -6.76 19.50 -1.96
N ARG A 206 -8.07 19.62 -1.75
CA ARG A 206 -8.83 20.84 -2.10
C ARG A 206 -8.33 22.10 -1.38
N THR A 207 -7.98 21.94 -0.09
CA THR A 207 -7.56 23.08 0.73
C THR A 207 -6.04 23.19 0.84
N SER A 208 -5.30 22.17 0.35
CA SER A 208 -3.83 22.04 0.49
C SER A 208 -3.36 22.12 1.95
N LYS A 209 -4.22 21.71 2.89
CA LYS A 209 -3.95 21.80 4.33
C LYS A 209 -3.85 20.43 4.98
N LEU A 210 -2.99 20.34 5.97
CA LEU A 210 -2.98 19.22 6.90
C LEU A 210 -4.28 19.22 7.71
N VAL A 211 -5.03 18.12 7.68
CA VAL A 211 -6.30 17.98 8.40
C VAL A 211 -6.18 17.14 9.66
N TRP A 212 -5.17 16.30 9.74
CA TRP A 212 -4.88 15.50 10.91
C TRP A 212 -3.43 14.98 10.88
N HIS A 213 -2.88 14.80 12.07
CA HIS A 213 -1.54 14.27 12.30
C HIS A 213 -1.55 13.38 13.55
N SER A 214 -0.79 12.31 13.51
CA SER A 214 -0.53 11.42 14.64
C SER A 214 0.86 10.81 14.52
N ASN A 215 1.39 10.30 15.62
CA ASN A 215 2.67 9.59 15.62
C ASN A 215 2.47 8.14 16.08
N ALA A 216 2.94 7.20 15.27
CA ALA A 216 2.87 5.78 15.55
C ALA A 216 3.99 5.27 16.47
N ARG A 217 4.88 6.15 16.93
CA ARG A 217 6.08 5.93 17.75
C ARG A 217 7.25 5.29 17.00
N ASN A 218 6.99 4.55 15.94
CA ASN A 218 8.01 3.90 15.12
C ASN A 218 7.71 4.06 13.64
N GLY A 219 8.75 3.91 12.79
CA GLY A 219 8.64 4.11 11.35
C GLY A 219 7.44 3.44 10.72
N VAL A 220 6.72 4.18 9.89
CA VAL A 220 5.49 3.75 9.23
C VAL A 220 5.83 3.07 7.90
N CYS A 221 5.63 1.77 7.81
CA CYS A 221 5.98 0.98 6.62
C CYS A 221 4.91 1.10 5.53
N LYS A 222 3.62 1.11 5.90
CA LYS A 222 2.50 1.25 4.96
C LYS A 222 1.36 2.04 5.57
N VAL A 223 0.78 2.94 4.77
CA VAL A 223 -0.55 3.50 4.99
C VAL A 223 -1.46 3.09 3.85
N GLN A 224 -2.72 2.76 4.15
CA GLN A 224 -3.70 2.41 3.14
C GLN A 224 -5.11 2.72 3.61
N PHE A 225 -5.90 3.39 2.79
CA PHE A 225 -7.35 3.47 2.98
C PHE A 225 -8.01 2.14 2.60
N ASP A 226 -9.12 1.82 3.23
CA ASP A 226 -9.85 0.58 2.96
C ASP A 226 -10.45 0.53 1.56
N ARG A 227 -10.89 1.67 1.02
CA ARG A 227 -11.30 1.88 -0.38
C ARG A 227 -11.09 3.34 -0.76
N LYS A 228 -10.70 3.57 -2.01
CA LYS A 228 -10.52 4.91 -2.57
C LYS A 228 -11.81 5.50 -3.13
N ASP A 229 -12.63 4.65 -3.74
CA ASP A 229 -13.85 4.97 -4.50
C ASP A 229 -15.09 5.16 -3.62
N THR A 230 -14.94 5.14 -2.32
CA THR A 230 -16.03 5.36 -1.35
C THR A 230 -15.67 6.44 -0.34
N ALA A 231 -16.66 6.93 0.39
CA ALA A 231 -16.43 7.87 1.48
C ALA A 231 -15.42 7.32 2.49
N LEU A 232 -14.59 8.20 3.03
CA LEU A 232 -13.56 7.87 4.02
C LEU A 232 -14.16 7.08 5.19
N ASN A 233 -13.49 5.98 5.54
CA ASN A 233 -13.98 5.11 6.60
C ASN A 233 -12.85 4.58 7.49
N LYS A 234 -11.81 3.94 6.94
CA LYS A 234 -10.68 3.41 7.71
C LYS A 234 -9.35 3.78 7.07
N LEU A 235 -8.34 4.01 7.91
CA LEU A 235 -6.95 4.10 7.53
C LEU A 235 -6.16 3.03 8.28
N LEU A 236 -5.56 2.12 7.55
CA LEU A 236 -4.65 1.11 8.07
C LEU A 236 -3.23 1.66 8.04
N VAL A 237 -2.51 1.49 9.14
CA VAL A 237 -1.11 1.90 9.32
C VAL A 237 -0.32 0.73 9.85
N THR A 238 0.78 0.37 9.21
CA THR A 238 1.72 -0.66 9.68
C THR A 238 3.04 -0.04 10.11
N THR A 239 3.72 -0.67 11.06
CA THR A 239 4.94 -0.11 11.64
C THR A 239 6.08 -1.11 11.73
N LEU A 240 7.30 -0.58 11.92
CA LEU A 240 8.51 -1.38 12.15
C LEU A 240 8.41 -2.28 13.39
N GLU A 241 7.63 -1.89 14.42
CA GLU A 241 7.50 -2.63 15.67
C GLU A 241 6.43 -3.73 15.65
N SER A 242 6.23 -4.42 14.55
CA SER A 242 5.28 -5.54 14.47
C SER A 242 3.80 -5.15 14.69
N ARG A 243 3.49 -3.88 14.73
CA ARG A 243 2.17 -3.37 15.08
C ARG A 243 1.43 -2.80 13.88
N ILE A 244 0.12 -2.93 13.94
CA ILE A 244 -0.81 -2.26 13.03
C ILE A 244 -1.76 -1.37 13.83
N ARG A 245 -2.16 -0.26 13.23
CA ARG A 245 -3.23 0.61 13.72
C ARG A 245 -4.29 0.72 12.65
N VAL A 246 -5.54 0.56 13.05
CA VAL A 246 -6.70 0.81 12.17
C VAL A 246 -7.47 1.98 12.76
N TYR A 247 -7.37 3.13 12.12
CA TYR A 247 -8.08 4.35 12.49
C TYR A 247 -9.48 4.35 11.87
N ASP A 248 -10.50 4.65 12.67
CA ASP A 248 -11.87 4.91 12.19
C ASP A 248 -12.01 6.40 11.86
N LEU A 249 -11.98 6.74 10.56
CA LEU A 249 -11.97 8.12 10.08
C LEU A 249 -13.33 8.84 10.24
N ARG A 250 -14.34 8.17 10.79
CA ARG A 250 -15.65 8.78 11.11
C ARG A 250 -15.76 9.19 12.57
N THR A 251 -14.67 9.12 13.32
CA THR A 251 -14.66 9.35 14.78
C THR A 251 -13.75 10.49 15.20
N LEU A 252 -13.51 11.48 14.32
CA LEU A 252 -12.59 12.57 14.61
C LEU A 252 -13.04 13.35 15.87
N HIS A 253 -12.16 13.38 16.85
CA HIS A 253 -12.27 14.22 18.04
C HIS A 253 -11.21 15.32 18.01
N GLN A 254 -11.53 16.50 18.48
CA GLN A 254 -10.62 17.66 18.37
C GLN A 254 -9.29 17.47 19.11
N GLN A 255 -9.32 16.84 20.28
CA GLN A 255 -8.11 16.61 21.11
C GLN A 255 -7.51 15.22 20.94
N GLU A 256 -8.35 14.18 20.86
CA GLU A 256 -7.90 12.78 20.82
C GLU A 256 -7.62 12.26 19.40
N GLY A 257 -8.08 13.00 18.37
CA GLY A 257 -8.00 12.57 16.97
C GLY A 257 -8.99 11.45 16.63
N PHE A 258 -8.62 10.56 15.74
CA PHE A 258 -9.44 9.40 15.37
C PHE A 258 -9.29 8.25 16.38
N ALA A 259 -10.40 7.61 16.74
CA ALA A 259 -10.35 6.35 17.47
C ALA A 259 -9.62 5.29 16.64
N TYR A 260 -8.77 4.50 17.26
CA TYR A 260 -8.01 3.47 16.56
C TYR A 260 -7.85 2.19 17.38
N THR A 261 -7.79 1.08 16.68
CA THR A 261 -7.44 -0.22 17.23
C THR A 261 -5.94 -0.45 17.01
N LEU A 262 -5.22 -0.78 18.09
CA LEU A 262 -3.81 -1.16 18.06
C LEU A 262 -3.70 -2.68 18.22
N TRP A 263 -2.93 -3.33 17.33
CA TRP A 263 -2.75 -4.77 17.35
C TRP A 263 -1.31 -5.17 17.04
N LYS A 264 -0.78 -6.17 17.74
CA LYS A 264 0.50 -6.80 17.39
C LYS A 264 0.23 -7.86 16.33
N ALA A 265 0.60 -7.58 15.08
CA ALA A 265 0.23 -8.41 13.94
C ALA A 265 1.18 -9.59 13.69
N HIS A 266 2.47 -9.37 13.87
CA HIS A 266 3.53 -10.34 13.57
C HIS A 266 4.60 -10.38 14.69
N SER A 267 5.55 -11.29 14.59
CA SER A 267 6.73 -11.33 15.46
C SER A 267 7.79 -10.31 15.06
N GLY A 268 7.84 -9.95 13.77
CA GLY A 268 8.74 -8.96 13.17
C GLY A 268 8.02 -7.75 12.58
N THR A 269 8.75 -6.90 11.87
CA THR A 269 8.23 -5.73 11.15
C THR A 269 7.04 -6.07 10.25
N VAL A 270 6.02 -5.21 10.22
CA VAL A 270 4.92 -5.33 9.25
C VAL A 270 5.24 -4.46 8.03
N TRP A 271 5.84 -5.05 7.00
CA TRP A 271 6.32 -4.31 5.82
C TRP A 271 5.21 -3.78 4.93
N THR A 272 4.17 -4.57 4.73
CA THR A 272 3.06 -4.17 3.86
C THR A 272 1.73 -4.73 4.34
N ALA A 273 0.66 -4.11 3.88
CA ALA A 273 -0.69 -4.57 4.08
C ALA A 273 -1.57 -4.18 2.90
N ALA A 274 -2.61 -4.96 2.63
CA ALA A 274 -3.55 -4.70 1.56
C ALA A 274 -4.96 -5.14 1.92
N HIS A 275 -5.93 -4.22 1.79
CA HIS A 275 -7.35 -4.55 1.92
C HIS A 275 -7.81 -5.43 0.75
N LEU A 276 -8.70 -6.37 1.04
CA LEU A 276 -9.30 -7.20 0.02
C LEU A 276 -10.24 -6.33 -0.84
N PRO A 277 -10.06 -6.24 -2.17
CA PRO A 277 -10.88 -5.36 -3.01
C PRO A 277 -12.37 -5.65 -2.93
N GLN A 278 -12.73 -6.92 -2.74
CA GLN A 278 -14.14 -7.36 -2.68
C GLN A 278 -14.79 -7.15 -1.31
N ASN A 279 -13.99 -6.99 -0.25
CA ASN A 279 -14.49 -6.78 1.11
C ASN A 279 -13.57 -5.84 1.90
N ARG A 280 -14.00 -4.59 2.08
CA ARG A 280 -13.25 -3.53 2.76
C ARG A 280 -12.94 -3.78 4.25
N ASP A 281 -13.56 -4.79 4.84
CA ASP A 281 -13.38 -5.13 6.25
C ASP A 281 -12.33 -6.24 6.45
N ILE A 282 -11.86 -6.82 5.35
CA ILE A 282 -10.80 -7.83 5.32
C ILE A 282 -9.52 -7.21 4.75
N PHE A 283 -8.40 -7.49 5.37
CA PHE A 283 -7.09 -7.11 4.87
C PHE A 283 -6.03 -8.15 5.24
N ALA A 284 -5.01 -8.25 4.38
CA ALA A 284 -3.80 -9.01 4.65
C ALA A 284 -2.70 -8.12 5.19
N THR A 285 -1.83 -8.66 6.03
CA THR A 285 -0.57 -8.06 6.47
C THR A 285 0.57 -9.01 6.23
N CYS A 286 1.73 -8.50 5.86
CA CYS A 286 2.91 -9.29 5.56
C CYS A 286 4.07 -8.90 6.47
N GLY A 287 4.66 -9.90 7.11
CA GLY A 287 5.69 -9.75 8.13
C GLY A 287 7.12 -9.81 7.61
N GLY A 288 8.02 -9.34 8.44
CA GLY A 288 9.46 -9.34 8.20
C GLY A 288 10.12 -10.72 8.25
N ASN A 289 9.41 -11.74 8.68
CA ASN A 289 9.84 -13.14 8.73
C ASN A 289 9.14 -14.03 7.68
N GLY A 290 8.55 -13.42 6.64
CA GLY A 290 7.87 -14.17 5.58
C GLY A 290 6.45 -14.62 5.93
N GLU A 291 5.90 -14.14 7.04
CA GLU A 291 4.52 -14.43 7.45
C GLU A 291 3.50 -13.62 6.66
N LEU A 292 2.32 -14.19 6.46
CA LEU A 292 1.13 -13.53 5.94
C LEU A 292 -0.06 -13.85 6.87
N THR A 293 -0.75 -12.81 7.33
CA THR A 293 -1.94 -12.96 8.17
C THR A 293 -3.09 -12.13 7.62
N ILE A 294 -4.29 -12.71 7.62
CA ILE A 294 -5.52 -12.07 7.20
C ILE A 294 -6.33 -11.71 8.42
N TYR A 295 -6.81 -10.48 8.45
CA TYR A 295 -7.62 -9.92 9.51
C TYR A 295 -8.99 -9.51 9.00
N LYS A 296 -10.00 -9.64 9.87
CA LYS A 296 -11.31 -9.03 9.71
C LYS A 296 -11.47 -7.92 10.75
N TYR A 297 -11.84 -6.73 10.31
CA TYR A 297 -12.20 -5.63 11.19
C TYR A 297 -13.68 -5.70 11.54
N LYS A 298 -13.98 -5.62 12.84
CA LYS A 298 -15.34 -5.57 13.36
C LYS A 298 -15.62 -4.21 13.95
N TYR A 299 -16.65 -3.55 13.45
CA TYR A 299 -17.09 -2.27 13.97
C TYR A 299 -17.72 -2.40 15.36
N PRO A 300 -17.57 -1.39 16.24
CA PRO A 300 -18.34 -1.31 17.45
C PRO A 300 -19.83 -1.10 17.12
N ARG A 301 -20.71 -1.39 18.09
CA ARG A 301 -22.15 -1.10 17.94
C ARG A 301 -22.43 0.36 17.60
N GLU A 302 -21.75 1.26 18.34
CA GLU A 302 -21.79 2.69 18.14
C GLU A 302 -20.35 3.18 17.96
N ARG A 303 -20.06 3.84 16.85
CA ARG A 303 -18.72 4.38 16.56
C ARG A 303 -18.38 5.60 17.39
N VAL A 304 -19.42 6.33 17.82
CA VAL A 304 -19.29 7.54 18.63
C VAL A 304 -20.28 7.43 19.79
N ILE A 305 -19.78 7.52 20.99
CA ILE A 305 -20.58 7.60 22.21
C ILE A 305 -20.54 9.03 22.76
N LYS A 306 -21.62 9.44 23.41
CA LYS A 306 -21.69 10.71 24.11
C LYS A 306 -21.39 10.46 25.59
N ASP A 307 -20.37 11.13 26.11
CA ASP A 307 -20.08 11.08 27.54
C ASP A 307 -21.27 11.69 28.30
N LYS A 308 -21.76 10.96 29.31
CA LYS A 308 -22.96 11.36 30.04
C LYS A 308 -22.73 12.55 30.99
N GLN A 309 -21.48 12.79 31.40
CA GLN A 309 -21.11 13.83 32.31
C GLN A 309 -20.72 15.13 31.61
N THR A 310 -19.86 15.00 30.57
CA THR A 310 -19.33 16.16 29.84
C THR A 310 -20.15 16.52 28.60
N GLY A 311 -20.96 15.60 28.09
CA GLY A 311 -21.68 15.75 26.84
C GLY A 311 -20.80 15.64 25.59
N GLU A 312 -19.50 15.42 25.74
CA GLU A 312 -18.54 15.30 24.64
C GLU A 312 -18.74 13.99 23.85
N LYS A 313 -18.50 14.07 22.55
CA LYS A 313 -18.55 12.91 21.66
C LYS A 313 -17.18 12.27 21.61
N ARG A 314 -17.08 11.00 21.99
CA ARG A 314 -15.84 10.22 21.95
C ARG A 314 -15.95 9.08 20.95
N GLY A 315 -14.90 8.86 20.15
CA GLY A 315 -14.82 7.72 19.22
C GLY A 315 -14.58 6.40 19.94
N VAL A 316 -15.24 5.34 19.47
CA VAL A 316 -15.06 3.97 19.96
C VAL A 316 -14.30 3.15 18.93
N PRO A 317 -13.15 2.58 19.29
CA PRO A 317 -12.40 1.73 18.35
C PRO A 317 -13.15 0.41 18.08
N GLY A 318 -13.02 -0.11 16.87
CA GLY A 318 -13.44 -1.47 16.54
C GLY A 318 -12.48 -2.52 17.09
N THR A 319 -12.66 -3.76 16.65
CA THR A 319 -11.79 -4.88 17.03
C THR A 319 -11.24 -5.59 15.80
N LEU A 320 -10.07 -6.20 15.96
CA LEU A 320 -9.43 -7.01 14.92
C LEU A 320 -9.53 -8.49 15.30
N GLN A 321 -9.92 -9.29 14.32
CA GLN A 321 -9.93 -10.74 14.43
C GLN A 321 -9.01 -11.33 13.37
N PRO A 322 -7.93 -12.05 13.75
CA PRO A 322 -7.20 -12.86 12.79
C PRO A 322 -8.11 -13.99 12.31
N VAL A 323 -8.24 -14.16 11.00
CA VAL A 323 -9.11 -15.17 10.40
C VAL A 323 -8.34 -16.26 9.69
N ALA A 324 -7.12 -15.98 9.26
CA ALA A 324 -6.19 -16.96 8.71
C ALA A 324 -4.76 -16.43 8.77
N GLY A 325 -3.78 -17.35 8.84
CA GLY A 325 -2.37 -17.01 8.79
C GLY A 325 -1.54 -18.15 8.21
N LYS A 326 -0.44 -17.79 7.55
CA LYS A 326 0.59 -18.71 7.05
C LYS A 326 1.96 -18.16 7.43
N ALA A 327 2.70 -18.92 8.23
CA ALA A 327 3.96 -18.48 8.83
C ALA A 327 5.15 -18.53 7.85
N ASP A 328 5.07 -19.35 6.81
CA ASP A 328 6.16 -19.72 5.92
C ASP A 328 5.85 -19.43 4.45
N VAL A 329 5.25 -18.30 4.17
CA VAL A 329 4.98 -17.86 2.79
C VAL A 329 6.30 -17.59 2.07
N ALA A 330 7.28 -16.97 2.74
CA ALA A 330 8.60 -16.69 2.21
C ALA A 330 9.68 -16.93 3.28
N GLN A 331 10.94 -17.11 2.86
CA GLN A 331 12.07 -17.28 3.78
C GLN A 331 12.63 -15.96 4.33
N GLN A 332 12.29 -14.84 3.69
CA GLN A 332 12.71 -13.49 4.05
C GLN A 332 11.52 -12.54 4.03
N PRO A 333 11.70 -11.28 4.46
CA PRO A 333 10.62 -10.29 4.49
C PRO A 333 9.85 -10.20 3.18
N ILE A 334 8.52 -10.20 3.29
CA ILE A 334 7.63 -9.91 2.16
C ILE A 334 7.63 -8.40 1.94
N ARG A 335 8.19 -7.97 0.82
CA ARG A 335 8.33 -6.56 0.48
C ARG A 335 7.06 -5.96 -0.10
N SER A 336 6.40 -6.69 -0.99
CA SER A 336 5.17 -6.24 -1.66
C SER A 336 4.17 -7.37 -1.77
N PHE A 337 2.90 -6.99 -1.72
CA PHE A 337 1.75 -7.87 -1.77
C PHE A 337 0.60 -7.17 -2.49
N ALA A 338 -0.02 -7.83 -3.44
CA ALA A 338 -1.19 -7.32 -4.16
C ALA A 338 -2.28 -8.37 -4.32
N TRP A 339 -3.51 -8.03 -3.91
CA TRP A 339 -4.70 -8.79 -4.25
C TRP A 339 -5.11 -8.54 -5.70
N HIS A 340 -5.63 -9.58 -6.35
CA HIS A 340 -6.27 -9.41 -7.64
C HIS A 340 -7.64 -8.73 -7.47
N ARG A 341 -7.89 -7.67 -8.26
CA ARG A 341 -9.10 -6.87 -8.13
C ARG A 341 -10.38 -7.66 -8.40
N ASP A 342 -10.37 -8.51 -9.44
CA ASP A 342 -11.58 -9.21 -9.94
C ASP A 342 -11.67 -10.67 -9.47
N LYS A 343 -10.56 -11.26 -8.98
CA LYS A 343 -10.49 -12.66 -8.53
C LYS A 343 -10.28 -12.71 -7.03
N CYS A 344 -11.37 -12.88 -6.29
CA CYS A 344 -11.33 -12.95 -4.82
C CYS A 344 -10.35 -14.03 -4.34
N GLY A 345 -9.43 -13.63 -3.47
CA GLY A 345 -8.42 -14.51 -2.87
C GLY A 345 -7.21 -14.81 -3.74
N LEU A 346 -7.16 -14.39 -5.00
CA LEU A 346 -5.94 -14.46 -5.80
C LEU A 346 -5.00 -13.32 -5.40
N ALA A 347 -3.74 -13.64 -5.09
CA ALA A 347 -2.73 -12.68 -4.67
C ALA A 347 -1.37 -12.96 -5.28
N VAL A 348 -0.56 -11.91 -5.41
CA VAL A 348 0.85 -12.01 -5.75
C VAL A 348 1.71 -11.40 -4.64
N VAL A 349 2.85 -12.04 -4.37
CA VAL A 349 3.78 -11.72 -3.29
C VAL A 349 5.18 -11.59 -3.86
N ALA A 350 5.89 -10.54 -3.48
CA ALA A 350 7.32 -10.39 -3.73
C ALA A 350 8.10 -10.30 -2.41
N SER A 351 9.16 -11.07 -2.29
CA SER A 351 9.96 -11.21 -1.09
C SER A 351 11.44 -10.92 -1.36
N PHE A 352 12.18 -10.54 -0.33
CA PHE A 352 13.63 -10.31 -0.41
C PHE A 352 14.45 -11.60 -0.63
N ASP A 353 13.85 -12.78 -0.50
CA ASP A 353 14.47 -14.06 -0.95
C ASP A 353 14.52 -14.22 -2.48
N GLN A 354 14.23 -13.13 -3.21
CA GLN A 354 14.20 -13.10 -4.67
C GLN A 354 13.18 -14.08 -5.26
N THR A 355 12.02 -14.20 -4.62
CA THR A 355 10.93 -15.02 -5.13
C THR A 355 9.67 -14.21 -5.35
N LEU A 356 8.96 -14.56 -6.42
CA LEU A 356 7.60 -14.14 -6.70
C LEU A 356 6.69 -15.33 -6.47
N ARG A 357 5.66 -15.16 -5.65
CA ARG A 357 4.67 -16.22 -5.39
C ARG A 357 3.28 -15.77 -5.76
N VAL A 358 2.56 -16.66 -6.41
CA VAL A 358 1.13 -16.50 -6.64
C VAL A 358 0.40 -17.39 -5.64
N LEU A 359 -0.48 -16.80 -4.86
CA LEU A 359 -1.25 -17.47 -3.83
C LEU A 359 -2.74 -17.44 -4.15
N ILE A 360 -3.43 -18.51 -3.79
CA ILE A 360 -4.89 -18.59 -3.78
C ILE A 360 -5.33 -18.75 -2.32
N VAL A 361 -6.10 -17.79 -1.82
CA VAL A 361 -6.73 -17.85 -0.50
C VAL A 361 -8.21 -18.16 -0.71
N THR A 362 -8.63 -19.32 -0.28
CA THR A 362 -10.01 -19.77 -0.46
C THR A 362 -10.92 -19.27 0.66
N ARG A 363 -12.23 -19.31 0.45
CA ARG A 363 -13.28 -19.06 1.47
C ARG A 363 -13.30 -17.65 2.07
N LEU A 364 -12.71 -16.66 1.41
CA LEU A 364 -12.78 -15.25 1.85
C LEU A 364 -14.18 -14.65 1.66
N SER A 365 -14.96 -15.16 0.71
CA SER A 365 -16.32 -14.72 0.48
C SER A 365 -17.30 -15.07 1.61
N ASN A 366 -16.93 -16.01 2.47
CA ASN A 366 -17.75 -16.45 3.61
C ASN A 366 -17.48 -15.65 4.90
N LEU A 367 -16.55 -14.71 4.86
CA LEU A 367 -16.18 -13.83 5.96
C LEU A 367 -16.94 -12.52 5.88
#